data_9d264e2f18c73dd57554fa8591233ad6
#
_entry.id   9d264e2f18c73dd57554fa8591233ad6
#
_cell.length_a   1.000
_cell.length_b   1.000
_cell.length_c   1.000
_cell.angle_alpha   90.00
_cell.angle_beta   90.00
_cell.angle_gamma   90.00
#
_symmetry.space_group_name_H-M   'P 1'
#
loop_
_entity.id
_entity.type
_entity.pdbx_description
1 polymer ?
#
loop_
_entity_poly.entity_id
_entity_poly.type
_entity_poly.pdbx_seq_one_letter_code
_entity_poly.pdbx_strand_id
1 'polypeptide(L)'
;MISYVKGNILHDQADAIINTVNTVGVMGKGLACDNKELTTGQLLSIPTHSMNAPYFIINFPTKAHWKGKSKIEYIREGLIALKKEVERLNLTSVAIPALGSGLGGLPWSEVESEILSSLSDMPDIEWRLYPPQNAPQAELMVNKTPKPRMTIGRAAVIGLINQYLSTGLHYNLSLLEVQKLVYFLTASGETLNKVQFQKHHYGPYADVLRHALNKMEGHFISGYADGKNTPDVPISLKQDAITSAQSFLDSHPETKHHFDEVTKLVSGFESPYGMELLSTVHWVVTHECAGDEINPDEVVSKVHSWSERKAQMKPVHIKAALKRLCDEQWLNKVAPSL
;
A
#
# COMPACT_ATOMS: atom_id res chain seq x y z
N MET A 1 34.65 -15.76 1.81
CA MET A 1 33.95 -16.69 0.87
C MET A 1 32.57 -16.13 0.51
N ILE A 2 32.10 -16.17 -0.76
CA ILE A 2 30.78 -15.68 -1.18
C ILE A 2 29.86 -16.86 -1.45
N SER A 3 28.62 -16.85 -0.88
CA SER A 3 27.60 -17.89 -1.04
C SER A 3 26.23 -17.28 -1.35
N TYR A 4 25.39 -18.01 -2.09
CA TYR A 4 24.01 -17.60 -2.38
C TYR A 4 23.04 -18.33 -1.47
N VAL A 5 22.22 -17.57 -0.78
CA VAL A 5 21.26 -18.08 0.21
C VAL A 5 19.84 -17.89 -0.27
N LYS A 6 18.99 -18.89 -0.04
CA LYS A 6 17.55 -18.85 -0.29
C LYS A 6 16.82 -18.72 1.04
N GLY A 7 15.82 -17.86 1.08
CA GLY A 7 14.95 -17.72 2.26
C GLY A 7 14.84 -16.29 2.77
N ASN A 8 14.42 -16.18 4.04
CA ASN A 8 14.23 -14.87 4.67
C ASN A 8 15.53 -14.43 5.36
N ILE A 9 16.15 -13.37 4.84
CA ILE A 9 17.39 -12.79 5.40
C ILE A 9 17.28 -12.42 6.89
N LEU A 10 16.07 -12.14 7.40
CA LEU A 10 15.84 -11.82 8.81
C LEU A 10 16.05 -13.03 9.75
N HIS A 11 16.12 -14.24 9.21
CA HIS A 11 16.42 -15.46 9.95
C HIS A 11 17.86 -15.93 9.76
N ASP A 12 18.68 -15.14 9.07
CA ASP A 12 20.10 -15.46 8.89
C ASP A 12 20.85 -15.33 10.22
N GLN A 13 21.84 -16.19 10.40
CA GLN A 13 22.72 -16.22 11.58
C GLN A 13 24.09 -15.59 11.32
N ALA A 14 24.19 -14.74 10.29
CA ALA A 14 25.38 -13.92 10.06
C ALA A 14 25.56 -12.89 11.18
N ASP A 15 26.81 -12.50 11.46
CA ASP A 15 27.13 -11.49 12.48
C ASP A 15 26.39 -10.17 12.21
N ALA A 16 26.25 -9.82 10.93
CA ALA A 16 25.50 -8.64 10.53
C ALA A 16 24.54 -8.89 9.34
N ILE A 17 23.43 -8.20 9.34
CA ILE A 17 22.48 -8.14 8.23
C ILE A 17 22.46 -6.73 7.65
N ILE A 18 22.63 -6.64 6.33
CA ILE A 18 22.49 -5.38 5.62
C ILE A 18 21.00 -5.05 5.44
N ASN A 19 20.64 -3.84 5.82
CA ASN A 19 19.29 -3.28 5.61
C ASN A 19 19.34 -2.14 4.59
N THR A 20 18.65 -2.28 3.47
CA THR A 20 18.60 -1.25 2.43
C THR A 20 17.68 -0.11 2.84
N VAL A 21 18.19 1.10 2.86
CA VAL A 21 17.48 2.31 3.29
C VAL A 21 17.58 3.43 2.24
N ASN A 22 16.82 4.51 2.46
CA ASN A 22 17.02 5.80 1.79
C ASN A 22 17.57 6.82 2.78
N THR A 23 18.14 7.92 2.28
CA THR A 23 18.78 8.93 3.14
C THR A 23 17.80 9.84 3.91
N VAL A 24 16.51 9.82 3.58
CA VAL A 24 15.48 10.70 4.18
C VAL A 24 14.81 10.07 5.42
N GLY A 25 15.19 8.82 5.77
CA GLY A 25 14.63 8.13 6.95
C GLY A 25 13.15 7.73 6.82
N VAL A 26 12.55 7.88 5.64
CA VAL A 26 11.15 7.44 5.39
C VAL A 26 11.16 5.97 5.02
N MET A 27 10.60 5.12 5.88
CA MET A 27 10.52 3.69 5.67
C MET A 27 9.10 3.23 5.38
N GLY A 28 8.96 2.38 4.37
CA GLY A 28 7.72 1.64 4.13
C GLY A 28 7.57 0.45 5.09
N LYS A 29 8.59 -0.43 5.17
CA LYS A 29 8.70 -1.59 6.09
C LYS A 29 10.18 -1.90 6.31
N GLY A 30 10.58 -2.31 7.50
CA GLY A 30 11.93 -2.82 7.77
C GLY A 30 12.53 -2.43 9.13
N LEU A 31 13.82 -2.70 9.30
CA LEU A 31 14.57 -2.69 10.56
C LEU A 31 15.19 -1.34 10.95
N ALA A 32 14.98 -0.24 10.21
CA ALA A 32 15.67 1.01 10.50
C ALA A 32 15.02 1.79 11.64
N CYS A 33 15.82 2.13 12.61
CA CYS A 33 15.54 3.05 13.70
C CYS A 33 16.56 4.19 13.70
N ASP A 34 16.08 5.36 14.13
CA ASP A 34 16.79 6.59 14.49
C ASP A 34 17.17 7.59 13.39
N ASN A 35 16.76 8.84 13.68
CA ASN A 35 16.80 10.08 12.93
C ASN A 35 18.22 10.65 12.70
N LYS A 36 19.19 9.84 12.29
CA LYS A 36 20.46 10.39 11.82
C LYS A 36 20.42 10.60 10.32
N GLU A 37 20.77 11.78 9.87
CA GLU A 37 20.96 12.08 8.45
C GLU A 37 22.06 11.19 7.87
N LEU A 38 21.64 10.18 7.09
CA LEU A 38 22.57 9.32 6.33
C LEU A 38 22.68 9.89 4.92
N THR A 39 23.89 9.86 4.37
CA THR A 39 24.14 10.12 2.96
C THR A 39 24.48 8.83 2.23
N THR A 40 24.32 8.79 0.90
CA THR A 40 24.81 7.66 0.09
C THR A 40 26.31 7.51 0.29
N GLY A 41 26.80 6.28 0.35
CA GLY A 41 28.21 6.01 0.66
C GLY A 41 28.56 6.01 2.15
N GLN A 42 27.62 6.36 3.04
CA GLN A 42 27.79 6.23 4.49
C GLN A 42 26.91 5.11 5.04
N LEU A 43 27.41 4.37 6.01
CA LEU A 43 26.66 3.30 6.67
C LEU A 43 26.37 3.66 8.12
N LEU A 44 25.29 3.10 8.64
CA LEU A 44 24.93 3.21 10.05
C LEU A 44 24.75 1.80 10.62
N SER A 45 25.66 1.37 11.46
CA SER A 45 25.59 0.09 12.17
C SER A 45 24.89 0.26 13.50
N ILE A 46 23.85 -0.54 13.74
CA ILE A 46 23.04 -0.56 14.95
C ILE A 46 23.23 -1.91 15.63
N PRO A 47 23.71 -1.97 16.88
CA PRO A 47 23.78 -3.22 17.62
C PRO A 47 22.37 -3.72 17.94
N THR A 48 22.15 -5.02 17.81
CA THR A 48 20.86 -5.65 18.12
C THR A 48 20.67 -5.87 19.61
N HIS A 49 21.75 -5.79 20.40
CA HIS A 49 21.78 -6.18 21.82
C HIS A 49 21.27 -7.62 22.07
N SER A 50 21.31 -8.47 21.04
CA SER A 50 20.93 -9.88 21.14
C SER A 50 22.13 -10.73 21.56
N MET A 51 21.88 -11.79 22.32
CA MET A 51 22.90 -12.81 22.61
C MET A 51 23.17 -13.75 21.43
N ASN A 52 22.28 -13.75 20.42
CA ASN A 52 22.39 -14.55 19.21
C ASN A 52 22.53 -13.64 18.00
N ALA A 53 23.19 -14.13 16.95
CA ALA A 53 23.29 -13.43 15.67
C ALA A 53 21.88 -13.16 15.07
N PRO A 54 21.69 -12.05 14.35
CA PRO A 54 22.71 -11.06 14.01
C PRO A 54 23.01 -10.12 15.19
N TYR A 55 24.27 -9.77 15.35
CA TYR A 55 24.69 -8.80 16.37
C TYR A 55 24.56 -7.35 15.92
N PHE A 56 24.56 -7.13 14.59
CA PHE A 56 24.41 -5.80 13.99
C PHE A 56 23.40 -5.80 12.84
N ILE A 57 22.69 -4.68 12.72
CA ILE A 57 21.96 -4.29 11.51
C ILE A 57 22.72 -3.12 10.89
N ILE A 58 23.19 -3.28 9.66
CA ILE A 58 23.92 -2.24 8.95
C ILE A 58 22.99 -1.58 7.92
N ASN A 59 22.59 -0.35 8.19
CA ASN A 59 21.79 0.43 7.26
C ASN A 59 22.65 0.92 6.10
N PHE A 60 22.26 0.51 4.88
CA PHE A 60 22.98 0.77 3.64
C PHE A 60 22.08 1.65 2.73
N PRO A 61 22.38 2.95 2.56
CA PRO A 61 21.60 3.83 1.71
C PRO A 61 21.77 3.49 0.23
N THR A 62 20.73 2.95 -0.38
CA THR A 62 20.69 2.65 -1.81
C THR A 62 20.01 3.74 -2.63
N LYS A 63 19.39 4.74 -1.97
CA LYS A 63 18.67 5.87 -2.58
C LYS A 63 18.94 7.16 -1.83
N ALA A 64 19.13 8.24 -2.57
CA ALA A 64 19.21 9.59 -2.00
C ALA A 64 17.84 10.15 -1.56
N HIS A 65 16.74 9.62 -2.11
CA HIS A 65 15.37 10.01 -1.75
C HIS A 65 14.42 8.83 -1.99
N TRP A 66 13.40 8.68 -1.15
CA TRP A 66 12.47 7.55 -1.22
C TRP A 66 11.69 7.44 -2.55
N LYS A 67 11.42 8.58 -3.23
CA LYS A 67 10.81 8.64 -4.57
C LYS A 67 11.79 8.37 -5.71
N GLY A 68 13.09 8.45 -5.45
CA GLY A 68 14.13 8.31 -6.47
C GLY A 68 14.43 6.85 -6.81
N LYS A 69 15.13 6.67 -7.93
CA LYS A 69 15.74 5.38 -8.29
C LYS A 69 17.09 5.22 -7.59
N SER A 70 17.52 3.99 -7.38
CA SER A 70 18.90 3.68 -6.99
C SER A 70 19.84 3.94 -8.15
N LYS A 71 21.12 4.24 -7.83
CA LYS A 71 22.20 4.39 -8.79
C LYS A 71 23.31 3.44 -8.42
N ILE A 72 24.01 2.93 -9.41
CA ILE A 72 25.10 1.97 -9.19
C ILE A 72 26.26 2.59 -8.40
N GLU A 73 26.48 3.90 -8.56
CA GLU A 73 27.47 4.66 -7.80
C GLU A 73 27.21 4.58 -6.30
N TYR A 74 25.93 4.65 -5.86
CA TYR A 74 25.58 4.53 -4.44
C TYR A 74 25.91 3.14 -3.89
N ILE A 75 25.80 2.10 -4.74
CA ILE A 75 26.16 0.74 -4.36
C ILE A 75 27.69 0.63 -4.23
N ARG A 76 28.47 1.16 -5.19
CA ARG A 76 29.93 1.17 -5.13
C ARG A 76 30.48 1.88 -3.89
N GLU A 77 30.02 3.10 -3.66
CA GLU A 77 30.41 3.89 -2.47
C GLU A 77 30.06 3.17 -1.17
N GLY A 78 28.85 2.60 -1.11
CA GLY A 78 28.39 1.84 0.04
C GLY A 78 29.19 0.56 0.28
N LEU A 79 29.59 -0.17 -0.77
CA LEU A 79 30.43 -1.37 -0.64
C LEU A 79 31.84 -1.03 -0.12
N ILE A 80 32.43 0.10 -0.56
CA ILE A 80 33.70 0.59 -0.01
C ILE A 80 33.56 0.90 1.50
N ALA A 81 32.47 1.55 1.89
CA ALA A 81 32.18 1.81 3.29
C ALA A 81 31.92 0.53 4.08
N LEU A 82 31.24 -0.47 3.48
CA LEU A 82 30.95 -1.76 4.10
C LEU A 82 32.21 -2.52 4.48
N LYS A 83 33.21 -2.54 3.61
CA LYS A 83 34.51 -3.19 3.90
C LYS A 83 35.14 -2.61 5.17
N LYS A 84 35.22 -1.27 5.26
CA LYS A 84 35.76 -0.58 6.44
C LYS A 84 34.94 -0.89 7.71
N GLU A 85 33.64 -0.99 7.56
CA GLU A 85 32.74 -1.23 8.68
C GLU A 85 32.84 -2.68 9.20
N VAL A 86 33.00 -3.66 8.30
CA VAL A 86 33.28 -5.07 8.62
C VAL A 86 34.56 -5.23 9.40
N GLU A 87 35.62 -4.56 8.96
CA GLU A 87 36.92 -4.54 9.67
C GLU A 87 36.79 -3.88 11.05
N ARG A 88 36.14 -2.72 11.12
CA ARG A 88 35.94 -1.97 12.37
C ARG A 88 35.19 -2.77 13.44
N LEU A 89 34.17 -3.55 13.00
CA LEU A 89 33.32 -4.36 13.88
C LEU A 89 33.82 -5.78 14.09
N ASN A 90 34.95 -6.16 13.47
CA ASN A 90 35.52 -7.53 13.46
C ASN A 90 34.47 -8.59 13.10
N LEU A 91 33.68 -8.33 12.05
CA LEU A 91 32.64 -9.27 11.59
C LEU A 91 33.32 -10.42 10.79
N THR A 92 32.78 -11.62 10.93
CA THR A 92 33.20 -12.81 10.20
C THR A 92 32.20 -13.24 9.13
N SER A 93 30.93 -12.78 9.26
CA SER A 93 29.85 -13.12 8.34
C SER A 93 28.87 -11.96 8.16
N VAL A 94 28.41 -11.75 6.91
CA VAL A 94 27.48 -10.66 6.57
C VAL A 94 26.44 -11.15 5.56
N ALA A 95 25.17 -10.96 5.87
CA ALA A 95 24.05 -11.24 4.98
C ALA A 95 23.69 -9.99 4.17
N ILE A 96 23.72 -10.08 2.84
CA ILE A 96 23.53 -8.98 1.90
C ILE A 96 22.30 -9.21 1.04
N PRO A 97 21.26 -8.34 1.12
CA PRO A 97 20.12 -8.41 0.24
C PRO A 97 20.44 -7.88 -1.17
N ALA A 98 19.49 -7.98 -2.10
CA ALA A 98 19.59 -7.43 -3.45
C ALA A 98 19.62 -5.89 -3.45
N LEU A 99 20.79 -5.31 -3.16
CA LEU A 99 21.04 -3.88 -2.99
C LEU A 99 20.49 -3.07 -4.18
N GLY A 100 19.46 -2.24 -3.95
CA GLY A 100 18.88 -1.38 -4.98
C GLY A 100 18.17 -2.08 -6.15
N SER A 101 18.11 -3.42 -6.19
CA SER A 101 17.55 -4.18 -7.32
C SER A 101 16.02 -4.40 -7.22
N GLY A 102 15.43 -4.18 -6.06
CA GLY A 102 13.97 -4.22 -5.91
C GLY A 102 13.31 -2.90 -6.34
N LEU A 103 12.73 -2.20 -5.39
CA LEU A 103 12.13 -0.87 -5.59
C LEU A 103 13.14 0.21 -6.04
N GLY A 104 14.43 -0.09 -6.03
CA GLY A 104 15.51 0.75 -6.55
C GLY A 104 15.60 0.76 -8.07
N GLY A 105 15.19 -0.35 -8.71
CA GLY A 105 15.13 -0.50 -10.16
C GLY A 105 16.46 -0.80 -10.86
N LEU A 106 17.53 -1.12 -10.11
CA LEU A 106 18.81 -1.58 -10.70
C LEU A 106 18.69 -3.04 -11.18
N PRO A 107 19.26 -3.39 -12.34
CA PRO A 107 19.38 -4.78 -12.75
C PRO A 107 20.23 -5.58 -11.75
N TRP A 108 19.73 -6.74 -11.32
CA TRP A 108 20.46 -7.57 -10.35
C TRP A 108 21.84 -7.99 -10.86
N SER A 109 21.94 -8.37 -12.14
CA SER A 109 23.23 -8.77 -12.74
C SER A 109 24.32 -7.70 -12.64
N GLU A 110 23.95 -6.42 -12.73
CA GLU A 110 24.88 -5.31 -12.57
C GLU A 110 25.32 -5.15 -11.11
N VAL A 111 24.34 -5.19 -10.19
CA VAL A 111 24.60 -5.08 -8.75
C VAL A 111 25.40 -6.27 -8.23
N GLU A 112 25.08 -7.47 -8.68
CA GLU A 112 25.79 -8.70 -8.34
C GLU A 112 27.26 -8.62 -8.77
N SER A 113 27.52 -8.16 -10.01
CA SER A 113 28.88 -7.98 -10.51
C SER A 113 29.69 -7.00 -9.65
N GLU A 114 29.08 -5.89 -9.22
CA GLU A 114 29.73 -4.93 -8.32
C GLU A 114 30.02 -5.53 -6.93
N ILE A 115 29.08 -6.30 -6.37
CA ILE A 115 29.28 -6.98 -5.08
C ILE A 115 30.42 -7.98 -5.17
N LEU A 116 30.41 -8.86 -6.19
CA LEU A 116 31.44 -9.88 -6.38
C LEU A 116 32.81 -9.25 -6.57
N SER A 117 32.92 -8.22 -7.42
CA SER A 117 34.16 -7.51 -7.66
C SER A 117 34.68 -6.81 -6.42
N SER A 118 33.79 -6.11 -5.68
CA SER A 118 34.20 -5.31 -4.52
C SER A 118 34.63 -6.14 -3.32
N LEU A 119 33.99 -7.32 -3.10
CA LEU A 119 34.22 -8.11 -1.90
C LEU A 119 35.16 -9.30 -2.09
N SER A 120 35.67 -9.50 -3.30
CA SER A 120 36.59 -10.60 -3.64
C SER A 120 37.93 -10.53 -2.90
N ASP A 121 38.36 -9.36 -2.47
CA ASP A 121 39.60 -9.11 -1.74
C ASP A 121 39.50 -9.34 -0.20
N MET A 122 38.31 -9.76 0.29
CA MET A 122 38.09 -10.13 1.69
C MET A 122 37.67 -11.62 1.82
N PRO A 123 38.57 -12.57 1.54
CA PRO A 123 38.26 -14.01 1.47
C PRO A 123 37.90 -14.60 2.83
N ASP A 124 38.34 -14.00 3.92
CA ASP A 124 38.13 -14.47 5.29
C ASP A 124 36.73 -14.17 5.82
N ILE A 125 36.00 -13.31 5.12
CA ILE A 125 34.60 -12.99 5.47
C ILE A 125 33.65 -13.90 4.70
N GLU A 126 32.62 -14.42 5.39
CA GLU A 126 31.52 -15.13 4.79
C GLU A 126 30.45 -14.15 4.32
N TRP A 127 30.35 -13.93 3.01
CA TRP A 127 29.35 -13.08 2.39
C TRP A 127 28.17 -13.92 1.92
N ARG A 128 26.99 -13.74 2.50
CA ARG A 128 25.77 -14.47 2.19
C ARG A 128 24.84 -13.59 1.36
N LEU A 129 24.76 -13.83 0.05
CA LEU A 129 23.98 -13.04 -0.88
C LEU A 129 22.53 -13.59 -1.01
N TYR A 130 21.59 -12.69 -0.90
CA TYR A 130 20.15 -12.95 -1.07
C TYR A 130 19.64 -12.31 -2.37
N PRO A 131 19.59 -13.05 -3.50
CA PRO A 131 19.09 -12.55 -4.78
C PRO A 131 17.60 -12.18 -4.73
N PRO A 132 17.09 -11.27 -5.60
CA PRO A 132 15.71 -10.81 -5.58
C PRO A 132 14.67 -11.91 -5.77
N GLN A 133 15.01 -12.97 -6.50
CA GLN A 133 14.12 -14.09 -6.83
C GLN A 133 13.77 -14.99 -5.63
N ASN A 134 14.47 -14.81 -4.52
CA ASN A 134 14.30 -15.62 -3.30
C ASN A 134 13.70 -14.82 -2.13
N ALA A 135 13.20 -13.61 -2.38
CA ALA A 135 12.52 -12.83 -1.34
C ALA A 135 11.26 -13.56 -0.87
N PRO A 136 11.01 -13.64 0.45
CA PRO A 136 9.78 -14.21 0.96
C PRO A 136 8.58 -13.38 0.48
N GLN A 137 7.44 -14.05 0.32
CA GLN A 137 6.18 -13.35 0.03
C GLN A 137 5.89 -12.32 1.14
N ALA A 138 5.32 -11.17 0.78
CA ALA A 138 5.02 -10.08 1.72
C ALA A 138 4.20 -10.55 2.94
N GLU A 139 3.35 -11.56 2.74
CA GLU A 139 2.53 -12.19 3.78
C GLU A 139 3.33 -12.94 4.84
N LEU A 140 4.53 -13.42 4.49
CA LEU A 140 5.44 -14.16 5.38
C LEU A 140 6.43 -13.23 6.08
N MET A 141 6.45 -11.94 5.75
CA MET A 141 7.32 -10.98 6.41
C MET A 141 6.86 -10.69 7.83
N VAL A 142 7.78 -10.74 8.78
CA VAL A 142 7.51 -10.44 10.18
C VAL A 142 7.11 -8.98 10.33
N ASN A 143 5.87 -8.74 10.76
CA ASN A 143 5.41 -7.41 11.12
C ASN A 143 5.63 -7.19 12.63
N LYS A 144 6.60 -6.33 12.98
CA LYS A 144 6.92 -5.98 14.39
C LYS A 144 6.12 -4.78 14.92
N THR A 145 5.27 -4.15 14.08
CA THR A 145 4.43 -3.04 14.56
C THR A 145 3.30 -3.58 15.44
N PRO A 146 2.88 -2.85 16.49
CA PRO A 146 1.77 -3.30 17.33
C PRO A 146 0.47 -3.39 16.50
N LYS A 147 -0.28 -4.48 16.68
CA LYS A 147 -1.58 -4.65 16.00
C LYS A 147 -2.51 -3.51 16.41
N PRO A 148 -3.03 -2.73 15.45
CA PRO A 148 -3.93 -1.63 15.78
C PRO A 148 -5.26 -2.17 16.31
N ARG A 149 -5.90 -1.43 17.24
CA ARG A 149 -7.21 -1.81 17.76
C ARG A 149 -8.26 -1.80 16.65
N MET A 150 -9.20 -2.73 16.70
CA MET A 150 -10.40 -2.66 15.86
C MET A 150 -11.18 -1.39 16.21
N THR A 151 -11.66 -0.69 15.21
CA THR A 151 -12.51 0.51 15.34
C THR A 151 -13.65 0.41 14.35
N ILE A 152 -14.71 1.17 14.56
CA ILE A 152 -15.87 1.23 13.66
C ILE A 152 -15.43 1.34 12.19
N GLY A 153 -14.63 2.35 11.86
CA GLY A 153 -14.16 2.56 10.48
C GLY A 153 -13.31 1.39 9.94
N ARG A 154 -12.46 0.75 10.76
CA ARG A 154 -11.69 -0.41 10.32
C ARG A 154 -12.58 -1.62 10.08
N ALA A 155 -13.50 -1.91 10.98
CA ALA A 155 -14.44 -3.02 10.85
C ALA A 155 -15.32 -2.85 9.62
N ALA A 156 -15.88 -1.66 9.39
CA ALA A 156 -16.68 -1.37 8.21
C ALA A 156 -15.89 -1.51 6.91
N VAL A 157 -14.66 -0.96 6.84
CA VAL A 157 -13.80 -1.10 5.66
C VAL A 157 -13.45 -2.56 5.38
N ILE A 158 -13.06 -3.34 6.40
CA ILE A 158 -12.75 -4.78 6.25
C ILE A 158 -13.99 -5.54 5.78
N GLY A 159 -15.15 -5.27 6.39
CA GLY A 159 -16.42 -5.89 6.01
C GLY A 159 -16.79 -5.59 4.55
N LEU A 160 -16.71 -4.32 4.11
CA LEU A 160 -16.98 -3.93 2.73
C LEU A 160 -16.03 -4.56 1.73
N ILE A 161 -14.74 -4.62 2.05
CA ILE A 161 -13.75 -5.33 1.21
C ILE A 161 -14.10 -6.82 1.12
N ASN A 162 -14.44 -7.47 2.24
CA ASN A 162 -14.80 -8.88 2.25
C ASN A 162 -16.06 -9.14 1.41
N GLN A 163 -17.09 -8.32 1.57
CA GLN A 163 -18.33 -8.43 0.79
C GLN A 163 -18.09 -8.22 -0.71
N TYR A 164 -17.31 -7.19 -1.06
CA TYR A 164 -16.92 -6.90 -2.44
C TYR A 164 -16.20 -8.09 -3.09
N LEU A 165 -15.25 -8.70 -2.40
CA LEU A 165 -14.50 -9.86 -2.90
C LEU A 165 -15.36 -11.15 -2.97
N SER A 166 -16.43 -11.25 -2.18
CA SER A 166 -17.30 -12.43 -2.14
C SER A 166 -18.26 -12.53 -3.34
N THR A 167 -18.41 -11.46 -4.12
CA THR A 167 -19.33 -11.45 -5.29
C THR A 167 -18.89 -12.33 -6.46
N GLY A 168 -17.68 -12.93 -6.37
CA GLY A 168 -17.23 -13.99 -7.29
C GLY A 168 -16.80 -13.51 -8.68
N LEU A 169 -16.76 -12.22 -8.95
CA LEU A 169 -16.35 -11.65 -10.24
C LEU A 169 -14.83 -11.65 -10.45
N HIS A 170 -14.04 -12.28 -9.59
CA HIS A 170 -12.59 -12.46 -9.68
C HIS A 170 -11.75 -11.20 -9.92
N TYR A 171 -12.27 -10.03 -9.58
CA TYR A 171 -11.49 -8.80 -9.62
C TYR A 171 -10.64 -8.67 -8.35
N ASN A 172 -9.36 -8.43 -8.53
CA ASN A 172 -8.52 -8.00 -7.43
C ASN A 172 -9.01 -6.63 -6.97
N LEU A 173 -9.39 -6.50 -5.71
CA LEU A 173 -9.74 -5.21 -5.14
C LEU A 173 -8.46 -4.38 -4.99
N SER A 174 -8.53 -3.13 -5.43
CA SER A 174 -7.42 -2.17 -5.41
C SER A 174 -7.71 -0.97 -4.50
N LEU A 175 -6.70 -0.12 -4.32
CA LEU A 175 -6.86 1.13 -3.58
C LEU A 175 -7.99 2.01 -4.14
N LEU A 176 -8.22 1.96 -5.46
CA LEU A 176 -9.27 2.72 -6.11
C LEU A 176 -10.64 2.33 -5.55
N GLU A 177 -10.95 1.03 -5.52
CA GLU A 177 -12.25 0.55 -5.03
C GLU A 177 -12.41 0.80 -3.53
N VAL A 178 -11.34 0.60 -2.73
CA VAL A 178 -11.39 0.92 -1.30
C VAL A 178 -11.75 2.38 -1.05
N GLN A 179 -11.17 3.31 -1.82
CA GLN A 179 -11.51 4.73 -1.74
C GLN A 179 -13.00 4.99 -2.00
N LYS A 180 -13.60 4.27 -2.96
CA LYS A 180 -15.02 4.45 -3.32
C LYS A 180 -15.96 3.78 -2.32
N LEU A 181 -15.59 2.62 -1.78
CA LEU A 181 -16.34 1.98 -0.71
C LEU A 181 -16.40 2.88 0.54
N VAL A 182 -15.26 3.45 0.94
CA VAL A 182 -15.21 4.38 2.08
C VAL A 182 -15.94 5.69 1.78
N TYR A 183 -15.90 6.18 0.54
CA TYR A 183 -16.69 7.33 0.11
C TYR A 183 -18.18 7.10 0.33
N PHE A 184 -18.71 5.98 -0.13
CA PHE A 184 -20.12 5.66 0.06
C PHE A 184 -20.47 5.41 1.53
N LEU A 185 -19.58 4.78 2.30
CA LEU A 185 -19.76 4.61 3.73
C LEU A 185 -19.90 5.98 4.46
N THR A 186 -19.11 6.97 4.06
CA THR A 186 -19.22 8.33 4.60
C THR A 186 -20.50 9.00 4.12
N ALA A 187 -20.88 8.78 2.86
CA ALA A 187 -22.09 9.36 2.27
C ALA A 187 -23.40 8.77 2.85
N SER A 188 -23.36 7.52 3.36
CA SER A 188 -24.49 6.91 4.08
C SER A 188 -24.71 7.49 5.49
N GLY A 189 -23.77 8.29 5.99
CA GLY A 189 -23.88 8.90 7.32
C GLY A 189 -22.88 8.36 8.35
N GLU A 190 -22.07 7.34 8.01
CA GLU A 190 -21.06 6.85 8.94
C GLU A 190 -20.00 7.91 9.21
N THR A 191 -19.78 8.21 10.49
CA THR A 191 -18.83 9.23 10.89
C THR A 191 -17.41 8.67 10.96
N LEU A 192 -16.62 8.94 9.93
CA LEU A 192 -15.20 8.60 9.89
C LEU A 192 -14.34 9.83 10.20
N ASN A 193 -13.74 9.85 11.39
CA ASN A 193 -12.95 10.99 11.86
C ASN A 193 -11.85 11.38 10.86
N LYS A 194 -11.80 12.68 10.50
CA LYS A 194 -10.81 13.30 9.59
C LYS A 194 -10.86 12.83 8.13
N VAL A 195 -11.86 12.06 7.73
CA VAL A 195 -12.02 11.68 6.33
C VAL A 195 -12.79 12.78 5.61
N GLN A 196 -12.13 13.44 4.67
CA GLN A 196 -12.72 14.44 3.80
C GLN A 196 -12.40 14.08 2.37
N PHE A 197 -13.44 13.92 1.55
CA PHE A 197 -13.28 13.63 0.14
C PHE A 197 -13.20 14.90 -0.68
N GLN A 198 -12.42 14.84 -1.74
CA GLN A 198 -12.28 15.92 -2.72
C GLN A 198 -12.28 15.35 -4.14
N LYS A 199 -12.59 16.18 -5.10
CA LYS A 199 -12.56 15.85 -6.53
C LYS A 199 -11.14 15.50 -6.95
N HIS A 200 -10.93 14.33 -7.56
CA HIS A 200 -9.61 13.85 -7.99
C HIS A 200 -9.73 13.10 -9.33
N HIS A 201 -8.59 12.72 -9.93
CA HIS A 201 -8.52 12.10 -11.27
C HIS A 201 -9.45 10.88 -11.43
N TYR A 202 -9.51 10.00 -10.42
CA TYR A 202 -10.33 8.79 -10.42
C TYR A 202 -11.66 8.95 -9.63
N GLY A 203 -12.18 10.16 -9.51
CA GLY A 203 -13.39 10.46 -8.74
C GLY A 203 -13.09 10.90 -7.31
N PRO A 204 -14.06 10.87 -6.36
CA PRO A 204 -13.84 11.28 -4.97
C PRO A 204 -12.66 10.56 -4.32
N TYR A 205 -11.78 11.30 -3.66
CA TYR A 205 -10.56 10.79 -3.04
C TYR A 205 -10.28 11.46 -1.70
N ALA A 206 -9.83 10.68 -0.71
CA ALA A 206 -9.41 11.17 0.59
C ALA A 206 -7.98 10.67 0.90
N ASP A 207 -7.00 11.59 0.97
CA ASP A 207 -5.59 11.23 1.19
C ASP A 207 -5.34 10.56 2.58
N VAL A 208 -6.15 10.93 3.59
CA VAL A 208 -6.03 10.37 4.94
C VAL A 208 -6.22 8.85 4.99
N LEU A 209 -6.95 8.27 4.02
CA LEU A 209 -7.14 6.81 3.95
C LEU A 209 -5.84 6.05 3.71
N ARG A 210 -4.87 6.66 3.04
CA ARG A 210 -3.53 6.08 2.89
C ARG A 210 -2.88 5.77 4.22
N HIS A 211 -2.97 6.70 5.18
CA HIS A 211 -2.42 6.50 6.51
C HIS A 211 -3.19 5.44 7.31
N ALA A 212 -4.51 5.36 7.12
CA ALA A 212 -5.32 4.32 7.76
C ALA A 212 -4.97 2.93 7.23
N LEU A 213 -4.86 2.76 5.90
CA LEU A 213 -4.50 1.51 5.25
C LEU A 213 -3.06 1.08 5.59
N ASN A 214 -2.11 2.01 5.65
CA ASN A 214 -0.74 1.73 6.10
C ASN A 214 -0.70 1.13 7.52
N LYS A 215 -1.56 1.62 8.44
CA LYS A 215 -1.66 1.06 9.79
C LYS A 215 -2.34 -0.31 9.82
N MET A 216 -3.16 -0.63 8.83
CA MET A 216 -3.83 -1.93 8.72
C MET A 216 -2.96 -2.98 8.04
N GLU A 217 -1.97 -2.53 7.25
CA GLU A 217 -1.08 -3.40 6.49
C GLU A 217 -0.29 -4.36 7.39
N GLY A 218 -0.28 -5.63 6.99
CA GLY A 218 0.37 -6.71 7.73
C GLY A 218 -0.38 -7.18 8.99
N HIS A 219 -1.45 -6.47 9.40
CA HIS A 219 -2.30 -6.82 10.53
C HIS A 219 -3.71 -7.26 10.13
N PHE A 220 -4.35 -6.53 9.24
CA PHE A 220 -5.71 -6.79 8.75
C PHE A 220 -5.77 -7.00 7.25
N ILE A 221 -4.90 -6.31 6.52
CA ILE A 221 -4.77 -6.36 5.06
C ILE A 221 -3.33 -6.70 4.67
N SER A 222 -3.13 -7.12 3.43
CA SER A 222 -1.82 -7.29 2.79
C SER A 222 -1.85 -6.80 1.34
N GLY A 223 -0.68 -6.40 0.83
CA GLY A 223 -0.49 -5.91 -0.54
C GLY A 223 -0.38 -4.39 -0.66
N TYR A 224 -0.97 -3.63 0.24
CA TYR A 224 -1.00 -2.17 0.15
C TYR A 224 0.38 -1.51 0.24
N ALA A 225 1.27 -2.01 1.10
CA ALA A 225 2.56 -1.36 1.37
C ALA A 225 3.74 -1.89 0.56
N ASP A 226 3.53 -2.74 -0.45
CA ASP A 226 4.61 -3.29 -1.28
C ASP A 226 5.21 -2.29 -2.27
N GLY A 227 5.03 -1.01 -2.00
CA GLY A 227 5.91 0.07 -2.47
C GLY A 227 5.49 0.76 -3.74
N LYS A 228 4.39 0.41 -4.37
CA LYS A 228 3.83 1.21 -5.48
C LYS A 228 2.50 1.81 -5.03
N ASN A 229 2.52 3.10 -4.77
CA ASN A 229 1.33 3.90 -4.47
C ASN A 229 0.49 4.11 -5.74
N THR A 230 0.25 3.01 -6.47
CA THR A 230 -0.55 3.00 -7.70
C THR A 230 -1.99 2.60 -7.34
N PRO A 231 -3.00 3.14 -8.02
CA PRO A 231 -4.40 2.82 -7.76
C PRO A 231 -4.73 1.34 -7.96
N ASP A 232 -3.90 0.61 -8.69
CA ASP A 232 -4.14 -0.77 -9.15
C ASP A 232 -3.50 -1.85 -8.26
N VAL A 233 -2.87 -1.48 -7.12
CA VAL A 233 -2.26 -2.46 -6.22
C VAL A 233 -3.33 -3.32 -5.58
N PRO A 234 -3.28 -4.66 -5.75
CA PRO A 234 -4.25 -5.57 -5.15
C PRO A 234 -4.12 -5.59 -3.62
N ILE A 235 -5.26 -5.50 -2.96
CA ILE A 235 -5.37 -5.57 -1.50
C ILE A 235 -6.11 -6.85 -1.14
N SER A 236 -5.53 -7.66 -0.26
CA SER A 236 -6.14 -8.86 0.27
C SER A 236 -6.41 -8.75 1.78
N LEU A 237 -7.38 -9.48 2.28
CA LEU A 237 -7.73 -9.54 3.69
C LEU A 237 -7.10 -10.73 4.38
N LYS A 238 -6.71 -10.55 5.65
CA LYS A 238 -6.36 -11.67 6.51
C LYS A 238 -7.60 -12.31 7.11
N GLN A 239 -7.64 -13.63 7.22
CA GLN A 239 -8.82 -14.37 7.68
C GLN A 239 -9.25 -13.99 9.10
N ASP A 240 -8.30 -13.77 10.02
CA ASP A 240 -8.57 -13.34 11.38
C ASP A 240 -9.15 -11.91 11.45
N ALA A 241 -8.81 -11.07 10.48
CA ALA A 241 -9.36 -9.72 10.36
C ALA A 241 -10.84 -9.75 9.99
N ILE A 242 -11.24 -10.64 9.07
CA ILE A 242 -12.64 -10.81 8.65
C ILE A 242 -13.51 -11.20 9.86
N THR A 243 -13.10 -12.22 10.60
CA THR A 243 -13.84 -12.70 11.79
C THR A 243 -13.94 -11.61 12.86
N SER A 244 -12.84 -10.90 13.10
CA SER A 244 -12.80 -9.81 14.09
C SER A 244 -13.69 -8.63 13.68
N ALA A 245 -13.70 -8.26 12.40
CA ALA A 245 -14.54 -7.19 11.88
C ALA A 245 -16.04 -7.55 11.95
N GLN A 246 -16.39 -8.78 11.58
CA GLN A 246 -17.77 -9.26 11.66
C GLN A 246 -18.30 -9.21 13.08
N SER A 247 -17.58 -9.76 14.05
CA SER A 247 -17.98 -9.71 15.48
C SER A 247 -18.11 -8.28 15.98
N PHE A 248 -17.26 -7.37 15.49
CA PHE A 248 -17.34 -5.95 15.86
C PHE A 248 -18.58 -5.28 15.26
N LEU A 249 -18.90 -5.52 13.98
CA LEU A 249 -20.10 -4.99 13.32
C LEU A 249 -21.38 -5.52 13.95
N ASP A 250 -21.43 -6.77 14.35
CA ASP A 250 -22.60 -7.36 15.00
C ASP A 250 -22.90 -6.68 16.35
N SER A 251 -21.93 -6.07 17.01
CA SER A 251 -22.11 -5.27 18.22
C SER A 251 -22.39 -3.78 17.98
N HIS A 252 -22.41 -3.34 16.69
CA HIS A 252 -22.61 -1.95 16.28
C HIS A 252 -23.69 -1.86 15.19
N PRO A 253 -24.97 -1.97 15.54
CA PRO A 253 -26.07 -2.09 14.57
C PRO A 253 -26.23 -0.87 13.66
N GLU A 254 -25.90 0.32 14.13
CA GLU A 254 -25.95 1.55 13.32
C GLU A 254 -24.91 1.51 12.19
N THR A 255 -23.66 1.18 12.49
CA THR A 255 -22.60 0.99 11.48
C THR A 255 -22.94 -0.16 10.53
N LYS A 256 -23.55 -1.22 11.05
CA LYS A 256 -23.98 -2.34 10.23
C LYS A 256 -25.07 -1.92 9.23
N HIS A 257 -25.99 -1.04 9.63
CA HIS A 257 -26.98 -0.48 8.73
C HIS A 257 -26.32 0.28 7.56
N HIS A 258 -25.38 1.20 7.84
CA HIS A 258 -24.64 1.91 6.80
C HIS A 258 -23.84 0.95 5.89
N PHE A 259 -23.25 -0.08 6.47
CA PHE A 259 -22.57 -1.13 5.72
C PHE A 259 -23.52 -1.85 4.75
N ASP A 260 -24.72 -2.23 5.19
CA ASP A 260 -25.73 -2.94 4.38
C ASP A 260 -26.23 -2.05 3.23
N GLU A 261 -26.43 -0.75 3.48
CA GLU A 261 -26.81 0.23 2.44
C GLU A 261 -25.74 0.36 1.36
N VAL A 262 -24.47 0.48 1.74
CA VAL A 262 -23.37 0.56 0.77
C VAL A 262 -23.28 -0.74 -0.04
N THR A 263 -23.38 -1.90 0.61
CA THR A 263 -23.36 -3.20 -0.05
C THR A 263 -24.49 -3.32 -1.09
N LYS A 264 -25.67 -2.88 -0.75
CA LYS A 264 -26.82 -2.88 -1.67
C LYS A 264 -26.58 -1.94 -2.84
N LEU A 265 -26.10 -0.73 -2.60
CA LEU A 265 -25.81 0.26 -3.66
C LEU A 265 -24.83 -0.26 -4.69
N VAL A 266 -23.68 -0.81 -4.23
CA VAL A 266 -22.58 -1.18 -5.12
C VAL A 266 -22.78 -2.49 -5.86
N SER A 267 -23.82 -3.27 -5.49
CA SER A 267 -24.14 -4.56 -6.15
C SER A 267 -24.36 -4.36 -7.65
N GLY A 268 -23.58 -5.10 -8.47
CA GLY A 268 -23.55 -4.98 -9.93
C GLY A 268 -22.59 -3.89 -10.46
N PHE A 269 -21.90 -3.16 -9.57
CA PHE A 269 -20.86 -2.18 -9.91
C PHE A 269 -19.49 -2.59 -9.40
N GLU A 270 -19.31 -3.85 -8.98
CA GLU A 270 -18.08 -4.38 -8.39
C GLU A 270 -17.00 -4.56 -9.45
N SER A 271 -16.48 -3.43 -9.91
CA SER A 271 -15.32 -3.33 -10.81
C SER A 271 -14.66 -1.95 -10.65
N PRO A 272 -13.37 -1.79 -10.97
CA PRO A 272 -12.72 -0.48 -10.93
C PRO A 272 -13.49 0.60 -11.69
N TYR A 273 -13.97 0.26 -12.88
CA TYR A 273 -14.77 1.16 -13.71
C TYR A 273 -16.15 1.46 -13.09
N GLY A 274 -16.85 0.44 -12.62
CA GLY A 274 -18.18 0.59 -12.00
C GLY A 274 -18.15 1.46 -10.76
N MET A 275 -17.18 1.21 -9.87
CA MET A 275 -16.98 1.99 -8.65
C MET A 275 -16.56 3.44 -8.94
N GLU A 276 -15.67 3.64 -9.91
CA GLU A 276 -15.30 4.96 -10.39
C GLU A 276 -16.48 5.73 -10.96
N LEU A 277 -17.29 5.08 -11.79
CA LEU A 277 -18.49 5.64 -12.41
C LEU A 277 -19.53 6.04 -11.37
N LEU A 278 -19.93 5.09 -10.52
CA LEU A 278 -20.99 5.29 -9.51
C LEU A 278 -20.65 6.44 -8.55
N SER A 279 -19.42 6.45 -8.04
CA SER A 279 -18.95 7.50 -7.12
C SER A 279 -18.82 8.86 -7.79
N THR A 280 -18.42 8.91 -9.07
CA THR A 280 -18.32 10.14 -9.84
C THR A 280 -19.71 10.75 -10.08
N VAL A 281 -20.69 9.92 -10.47
CA VAL A 281 -22.08 10.37 -10.69
C VAL A 281 -22.69 10.88 -9.39
N HIS A 282 -22.52 10.14 -8.29
CA HIS A 282 -22.99 10.58 -6.98
C HIS A 282 -22.40 11.94 -6.58
N TRP A 283 -21.08 12.12 -6.72
CA TRP A 283 -20.40 13.38 -6.42
C TRP A 283 -20.96 14.53 -7.27
N VAL A 284 -21.09 14.34 -8.58
CA VAL A 284 -21.59 15.37 -9.49
C VAL A 284 -23.00 15.82 -9.10
N VAL A 285 -23.90 14.87 -8.81
CA VAL A 285 -25.27 15.21 -8.43
C VAL A 285 -25.34 15.95 -7.09
N THR A 286 -24.55 15.51 -6.10
CA THR A 286 -24.61 16.05 -4.74
C THR A 286 -23.85 17.36 -4.56
N HIS A 287 -22.82 17.64 -5.37
CA HIS A 287 -21.94 18.79 -5.20
C HIS A 287 -21.96 19.81 -6.35
N GLU A 288 -22.36 19.38 -7.56
CA GLU A 288 -22.21 20.23 -8.75
C GLU A 288 -23.52 20.54 -9.46
N CYS A 289 -24.59 19.71 -9.30
CA CYS A 289 -25.89 20.00 -9.88
C CYS A 289 -26.70 20.92 -8.98
N ALA A 290 -27.23 22.01 -9.55
CA ALA A 290 -28.11 22.93 -8.88
C ALA A 290 -29.59 22.49 -9.02
N GLY A 291 -30.45 22.95 -8.07
CA GLY A 291 -31.89 22.69 -8.10
C GLY A 291 -32.32 21.37 -7.44
N ASP A 292 -33.63 21.19 -7.32
CA ASP A 292 -34.22 20.04 -6.64
C ASP A 292 -34.54 18.88 -7.59
N GLU A 293 -34.60 19.15 -8.90
CA GLU A 293 -34.77 18.14 -9.93
C GLU A 293 -33.45 17.75 -10.59
N ILE A 294 -33.34 16.45 -10.88
CA ILE A 294 -32.12 15.91 -11.54
C ILE A 294 -32.39 15.87 -13.05
N ASN A 295 -31.56 16.60 -13.81
CA ASN A 295 -31.53 16.49 -15.27
C ASN A 295 -30.44 15.51 -15.69
N PRO A 296 -30.77 14.32 -16.26
CA PRO A 296 -29.80 13.32 -16.65
C PRO A 296 -28.77 13.80 -17.69
N ASP A 297 -29.14 14.71 -18.60
CA ASP A 297 -28.21 15.23 -19.62
C ASP A 297 -27.25 16.26 -19.04
N GLU A 298 -27.69 17.04 -18.05
CA GLU A 298 -26.80 17.89 -17.25
C GLU A 298 -25.77 17.06 -16.49
N VAL A 299 -26.20 15.97 -15.83
CA VAL A 299 -25.29 15.05 -15.13
C VAL A 299 -24.26 14.47 -16.08
N VAL A 300 -24.67 14.01 -17.27
CA VAL A 300 -23.72 13.52 -18.31
C VAL A 300 -22.72 14.60 -18.68
N SER A 301 -23.18 15.84 -18.96
CA SER A 301 -22.30 16.94 -19.32
C SER A 301 -21.29 17.26 -18.23
N LYS A 302 -21.73 17.32 -16.97
CA LYS A 302 -20.84 17.60 -15.82
C LYS A 302 -19.86 16.46 -15.55
N VAL A 303 -20.25 15.21 -15.69
CA VAL A 303 -19.32 14.06 -15.62
C VAL A 303 -18.27 14.17 -16.71
N HIS A 304 -18.64 14.47 -17.95
CA HIS A 304 -17.72 14.62 -19.06
C HIS A 304 -16.75 15.81 -18.87
N SER A 305 -17.19 16.90 -18.25
CA SER A 305 -16.35 18.06 -17.98
C SER A 305 -15.35 17.85 -16.83
N TRP A 306 -15.47 16.77 -16.06
CA TRP A 306 -14.59 16.48 -14.94
C TRP A 306 -13.12 16.30 -15.35
N SER A 307 -12.87 15.49 -16.41
CA SER A 307 -11.55 15.25 -16.98
C SER A 307 -11.67 14.53 -18.33
N GLU A 308 -10.61 14.53 -19.14
CA GLU A 308 -10.54 13.79 -20.40
C GLU A 308 -10.88 12.29 -20.23
N ARG A 309 -10.43 11.68 -19.13
CA ARG A 309 -10.78 10.30 -18.79
C ARG A 309 -12.27 10.11 -18.59
N LYS A 310 -12.93 11.04 -17.90
CA LYS A 310 -14.40 10.98 -17.65
C LYS A 310 -15.20 11.28 -18.91
N ALA A 311 -14.67 12.09 -19.81
CA ALA A 311 -15.30 12.34 -21.11
C ALA A 311 -15.45 11.06 -21.97
N GLN A 312 -14.68 10.00 -21.68
CA GLN A 312 -14.78 8.71 -22.35
C GLN A 312 -15.88 7.80 -21.74
N MET A 313 -16.46 8.16 -20.61
CA MET A 313 -17.56 7.40 -20.02
C MET A 313 -18.82 7.49 -20.88
N LYS A 314 -19.39 6.33 -21.25
CA LYS A 314 -20.57 6.29 -22.13
C LYS A 314 -21.78 6.90 -21.41
N PRO A 315 -22.54 7.80 -22.08
CA PRO A 315 -23.76 8.40 -21.49
C PRO A 315 -24.74 7.37 -20.92
N VAL A 316 -24.90 6.22 -21.59
CA VAL A 316 -25.78 5.14 -21.12
C VAL A 316 -25.33 4.56 -19.79
N HIS A 317 -24.01 4.46 -19.55
CA HIS A 317 -23.48 3.99 -18.26
C HIS A 317 -23.68 5.04 -17.15
N ILE A 318 -23.49 6.32 -17.47
CA ILE A 318 -23.74 7.42 -16.53
C ILE A 318 -25.21 7.45 -16.10
N LYS A 319 -26.12 7.32 -17.07
CA LYS A 319 -27.57 7.24 -16.80
C LYS A 319 -27.96 5.98 -16.00
N ALA A 320 -27.31 4.84 -16.25
CA ALA A 320 -27.52 3.62 -15.47
C ALA A 320 -27.04 3.79 -14.00
N ALA A 321 -25.89 4.42 -13.78
CA ALA A 321 -25.39 4.73 -12.44
C ALA A 321 -26.31 5.74 -11.72
N LEU A 322 -26.78 6.77 -12.43
CA LEU A 322 -27.75 7.73 -11.92
C LEU A 322 -29.04 7.04 -11.49
N LYS A 323 -29.59 6.16 -12.36
CA LYS A 323 -30.79 5.38 -12.05
C LYS A 323 -30.59 4.54 -10.79
N ARG A 324 -29.44 3.82 -10.64
CA ARG A 324 -29.13 3.05 -9.43
C ARG A 324 -29.14 3.90 -8.17
N LEU A 325 -28.53 5.09 -8.22
CA LEU A 325 -28.50 6.03 -7.09
C LEU A 325 -29.90 6.53 -6.72
N CYS A 326 -30.78 6.75 -7.70
CA CYS A 326 -32.17 7.10 -7.47
C CYS A 326 -32.98 5.93 -6.88
N ASP A 327 -32.89 4.74 -7.48
CA ASP A 327 -33.60 3.54 -7.07
C ASP A 327 -33.27 3.15 -5.61
N GLU A 328 -32.00 3.33 -5.21
CA GLU A 328 -31.52 3.06 -3.85
C GLU A 328 -31.60 4.28 -2.91
N GLN A 329 -32.24 5.36 -3.33
CA GLN A 329 -32.50 6.57 -2.52
C GLN A 329 -31.25 7.28 -1.98
N TRP A 330 -30.14 7.24 -2.75
CA TRP A 330 -28.88 7.88 -2.37
C TRP A 330 -28.79 9.37 -2.73
N LEU A 331 -29.83 9.91 -3.35
CA LEU A 331 -29.88 11.30 -3.78
C LEU A 331 -31.02 12.00 -3.04
N ASN A 332 -30.73 13.07 -2.31
CA ASN A 332 -31.69 13.91 -1.62
C ASN A 332 -32.41 14.87 -2.59
N LYS A 333 -32.63 14.45 -3.85
CA LYS A 333 -33.28 15.22 -4.93
C LYS A 333 -34.32 14.38 -5.61
N VAL A 334 -35.31 15.03 -6.24
CA VAL A 334 -36.37 14.34 -6.95
C VAL A 334 -35.77 13.49 -8.08
N ALA A 335 -36.14 12.19 -8.09
CA ALA A 335 -35.71 11.28 -9.12
C ALA A 335 -36.24 11.72 -10.49
N PRO A 336 -35.43 11.67 -11.56
CA PRO A 336 -35.89 11.99 -12.89
C PRO A 336 -36.91 10.97 -13.38
N SER A 337 -37.87 11.40 -14.16
CA SER A 337 -38.74 10.50 -14.95
C SER A 337 -37.88 9.80 -16.02
N LEU A 338 -37.32 8.64 -15.72
CA LEU A 338 -36.44 7.84 -16.59
C LEU A 338 -37.23 6.81 -17.38
#